data_54f6a254542c6f0ced3bbefbaf7a26c9
#
_entry.id   54f6a254542c6f0ced3bbefbaf7a26c9
#
_cell.length_a   1.000
_cell.length_b   1.000
_cell.length_c   1.000
_cell.angle_alpha   90.00
_cell.angle_beta   90.00
_cell.angle_gamma   90.00
#
_symmetry.space_group_name_H-M   'P 1'
#
loop_
_entity.id
_entity.type
_entity.pdbx_description
1 polymer ?
#
loop_
_entity_poly.entity_id
_entity_poly.type
_entity_poly.pdbx_seq_one_letter_code
_entity_poly.pdbx_strand_id
1 'polypeptide(L)'
;LISTATVTQPMEYFFRNAGGDELLFVQAGDGVLESPLGDIAYRAHDYLIVPCGIAYRLQPRSKTELFVAECSGTVEIPEKFRNPFGQLKEHAPYYERDFRAPDLREPHDEQGEFEVRISARGRTAIHVMQNHPFDVVGWDGYCYPVAFNADDYAPVTGKLHQPPSTHVIFEAPGAAFILFAPRHFDYHPQAVPAPYNHASVDCDEIIYYASGNFMSRRGIEERSITLHAAGAVHGPQPGAVEASLGKTATDELAVAVDCFAPLRIAEPAFSIEDAGYFRSWVAVSKT
;
A
#
# COMPACT_ATOMS: atom_id res chain seq x y z
N LEU A 1 9.50 -7.38 -1.07
CA LEU A 1 8.71 -8.35 -0.28
C LEU A 1 7.34 -7.75 0.01
N ILE A 2 6.28 -8.56 -0.13
CA ILE A 2 4.92 -8.16 0.27
C ILE A 2 4.48 -9.07 1.41
N SER A 3 3.92 -8.50 2.45
CA SER A 3 3.48 -9.23 3.63
C SER A 3 2.34 -8.50 4.36
N THR A 4 1.77 -9.15 5.35
CA THR A 4 0.86 -8.52 6.33
C THR A 4 1.46 -8.62 7.72
N ALA A 5 1.15 -7.65 8.57
CA ALA A 5 1.60 -7.65 9.95
C ALA A 5 0.46 -7.20 10.90
N THR A 6 0.51 -7.68 12.13
CA THR A 6 -0.37 -7.22 13.18
C THR A 6 0.47 -6.76 14.37
N VAL A 7 0.29 -5.51 14.77
CA VAL A 7 0.99 -4.90 15.89
C VAL A 7 -0.03 -4.66 17.00
N THR A 8 0.14 -5.38 18.11
CA THR A 8 -0.78 -5.33 19.27
C THR A 8 -0.21 -4.63 20.48
N GLN A 9 1.10 -4.41 20.49
CA GLN A 9 1.85 -3.81 21.59
C GLN A 9 2.93 -2.87 21.02
N PRO A 10 3.38 -1.88 21.77
CA PRO A 10 4.53 -1.05 21.42
C PRO A 10 5.74 -1.91 21.04
N MET A 11 6.44 -1.53 19.98
CA MET A 11 7.70 -2.17 19.62
C MET A 11 8.76 -1.82 20.69
N GLU A 12 9.33 -2.84 21.31
CA GLU A 12 10.40 -2.68 22.29
C GLU A 12 11.79 -2.51 21.63
N TYR A 13 11.86 -2.69 20.32
CA TYR A 13 13.07 -2.54 19.50
C TYR A 13 12.82 -1.51 18.39
N PHE A 14 13.89 -0.98 17.85
CA PHE A 14 13.85 -0.16 16.65
C PHE A 14 14.03 -1.05 15.43
N PHE A 15 13.32 -0.72 14.37
CA PHE A 15 13.47 -1.43 13.10
C PHE A 15 13.99 -0.48 12.02
N ARG A 16 14.78 -1.01 11.09
CA ARG A 16 15.30 -0.28 9.95
C ARG A 16 15.43 -1.20 8.75
N ASN A 17 14.83 -0.83 7.65
CA ASN A 17 15.09 -1.46 6.36
C ASN A 17 16.31 -0.78 5.72
N ALA A 18 17.36 -1.54 5.44
CA ALA A 18 18.56 -1.07 4.75
C ALA A 18 18.63 -1.59 3.29
N GLY A 19 17.54 -2.17 2.79
CA GLY A 19 17.42 -2.69 1.42
C GLY A 19 16.66 -1.78 0.47
N GLY A 20 15.82 -0.90 1.00
CA GLY A 20 14.96 0.02 0.25
C GLY A 20 13.90 0.64 1.15
N ASP A 21 13.01 1.42 0.58
CA ASP A 21 11.91 2.03 1.31
C ASP A 21 10.85 0.99 1.67
N GLU A 22 10.09 1.29 2.72
CA GLU A 22 8.90 0.53 3.11
C GLU A 22 7.65 1.37 2.89
N LEU A 23 6.64 0.74 2.32
CA LEU A 23 5.29 1.27 2.25
C LEU A 23 4.41 0.41 3.15
N LEU A 24 3.85 1.01 4.21
CA LEU A 24 2.96 0.37 5.17
C LEU A 24 1.56 0.95 4.97
N PHE A 25 0.62 0.14 4.49
CA PHE A 25 -0.78 0.55 4.46
C PHE A 25 -1.46 0.10 5.74
N VAL A 26 -2.05 1.05 6.47
CA VAL A 26 -2.76 0.78 7.72
C VAL A 26 -4.18 0.32 7.41
N GLN A 27 -4.41 -0.98 7.49
CA GLN A 27 -5.74 -1.58 7.31
C GLN A 27 -6.71 -1.18 8.42
N ALA A 28 -6.24 -1.22 9.65
CA ALA A 28 -7.03 -0.90 10.83
C ALA A 28 -6.11 -0.47 11.98
N GLY A 29 -6.68 0.26 12.93
CA GLY A 29 -5.97 0.73 14.11
C GLY A 29 -5.43 2.15 13.95
N ASP A 30 -4.80 2.62 15.01
CA ASP A 30 -4.18 3.94 15.12
C ASP A 30 -2.99 3.90 16.08
N GLY A 31 -2.12 4.87 15.98
CA GLY A 31 -0.93 4.95 16.82
C GLY A 31 0.03 6.04 16.36
N VAL A 32 1.30 5.84 16.67
CA VAL A 32 2.39 6.73 16.30
C VAL A 32 3.52 5.92 15.67
N LEU A 33 4.02 6.37 14.54
CA LEU A 33 5.31 5.98 14.00
C LEU A 33 6.32 6.97 14.55
N GLU A 34 7.22 6.49 15.39
CA GLU A 34 8.33 7.28 15.93
C GLU A 34 9.59 7.06 15.09
N SER A 35 10.32 8.14 14.83
CA SER A 35 11.58 8.11 14.07
C SER A 35 12.57 9.12 14.65
N PRO A 36 13.86 9.07 14.28
CA PRO A 36 14.83 10.09 14.69
C PRO A 36 14.49 11.48 14.14
N LEU A 37 13.61 11.57 13.16
CA LEU A 37 13.21 12.82 12.50
C LEU A 37 11.89 13.38 13.05
N GLY A 38 11.32 12.70 14.06
CA GLY A 38 10.07 13.06 14.70
C GLY A 38 9.00 11.98 14.58
N ASP A 39 7.79 12.34 14.94
CA ASP A 39 6.66 11.44 15.11
C ASP A 39 5.57 11.71 14.07
N ILE A 40 4.98 10.63 13.55
CA ILE A 40 3.79 10.69 12.70
C ILE A 40 2.66 9.93 13.37
N ALA A 41 1.58 10.61 13.73
CA ALA A 41 0.35 9.95 14.12
C ALA A 41 -0.26 9.25 12.88
N TYR A 42 -0.58 7.97 13.00
CA TYR A 42 -1.23 7.21 11.94
C TYR A 42 -2.63 6.73 12.35
N ARG A 43 -3.45 6.49 11.35
CA ARG A 43 -4.82 5.98 11.46
C ARG A 43 -5.13 5.00 10.31
N ALA A 44 -6.29 4.36 10.39
CA ALA A 44 -6.76 3.50 9.30
C ALA A 44 -6.72 4.22 7.94
N HIS A 45 -6.37 3.48 6.91
CA HIS A 45 -6.19 3.89 5.52
C HIS A 45 -4.97 4.79 5.25
N ASP A 46 -4.11 5.02 6.23
CA ASP A 46 -2.84 5.69 5.98
C ASP A 46 -1.86 4.80 5.22
N TYR A 47 -1.20 5.37 4.23
CA TYR A 47 0.08 4.91 3.72
C TYR A 47 1.18 5.59 4.51
N LEU A 48 2.02 4.82 5.15
CA LEU A 48 3.24 5.30 5.79
C LEU A 48 4.40 4.88 4.89
N ILE A 49 5.14 5.84 4.38
CA ILE A 49 6.34 5.60 3.56
C ILE A 49 7.54 5.90 4.45
N VAL A 50 8.34 4.87 4.73
CA VAL A 50 9.54 4.98 5.54
C VAL A 50 10.76 4.82 4.64
N PRO A 51 11.58 5.88 4.47
CA PRO A 51 12.77 5.80 3.63
C PRO A 51 13.80 4.80 4.14
N CYS A 52 14.52 4.21 3.19
CA CYS A 52 15.62 3.31 3.46
C CYS A 52 16.61 3.88 4.47
N GLY A 53 16.97 3.09 5.46
CA GLY A 53 17.96 3.48 6.47
C GLY A 53 17.41 4.28 7.65
N ILE A 54 16.17 4.74 7.62
CA ILE A 54 15.52 5.41 8.76
C ILE A 54 15.11 4.35 9.79
N ALA A 55 15.61 4.49 11.00
CA ALA A 55 15.17 3.67 12.13
C ALA A 55 13.80 4.17 12.62
N TYR A 56 12.88 3.25 12.90
CA TYR A 56 11.57 3.61 13.42
C TYR A 56 11.06 2.56 14.40
N ARG A 57 10.02 2.89 15.12
CA ARG A 57 9.19 1.93 15.87
C ARG A 57 7.73 2.36 15.83
N LEU A 58 6.84 1.39 15.91
CA LEU A 58 5.41 1.63 15.99
C LEU A 58 4.94 1.58 17.44
N GLN A 59 4.17 2.59 17.82
CA GLN A 59 3.50 2.72 19.12
C GLN A 59 1.98 2.65 18.88
N PRO A 60 1.39 1.46 18.78
CA PRO A 60 -0.04 1.33 18.55
C PRO A 60 -0.83 1.79 19.76
N ARG A 61 -1.88 2.59 19.54
CA ARG A 61 -2.89 2.90 20.56
C ARG A 61 -4.02 1.87 20.56
N SER A 62 -4.24 1.26 19.40
CA SER A 62 -5.16 0.15 19.20
C SER A 62 -4.50 -0.93 18.36
N LYS A 63 -5.08 -2.14 18.30
CA LYS A 63 -4.59 -3.22 17.43
C LYS A 63 -4.44 -2.67 16.01
N THR A 64 -3.22 -2.62 15.50
CA THR A 64 -2.89 -2.12 14.17
C THR A 64 -2.64 -3.29 13.23
N GLU A 65 -3.33 -3.30 12.11
CA GLU A 65 -3.16 -4.28 11.03
C GLU A 65 -2.59 -3.58 9.80
N LEU A 66 -1.56 -4.17 9.21
CA LEU A 66 -0.79 -3.57 8.14
C LEU A 66 -0.69 -4.50 6.93
N PHE A 67 -0.81 -3.92 5.73
CA PHE A 67 -0.24 -4.46 4.52
C PHE A 67 1.12 -3.78 4.29
N VAL A 68 2.17 -4.56 4.06
CA VAL A 68 3.55 -4.09 4.04
C VAL A 68 4.19 -4.44 2.71
N ALA A 69 4.76 -3.44 2.04
CA ALA A 69 5.59 -3.60 0.87
C ALA A 69 7.01 -3.06 1.15
N GLU A 70 7.98 -3.98 1.20
CA GLU A 70 9.40 -3.63 1.22
C GLU A 70 9.91 -3.53 -0.21
N CYS A 71 10.35 -2.34 -0.61
CA CYS A 71 10.79 -2.03 -1.97
C CYS A 71 12.31 -2.26 -2.15
N SER A 72 12.77 -2.32 -3.38
CA SER A 72 14.20 -2.42 -3.70
C SER A 72 14.88 -1.07 -3.94
N GLY A 73 14.19 0.03 -3.64
CA GLY A 73 14.65 1.40 -3.83
C GLY A 73 13.64 2.37 -3.26
N THR A 74 13.67 3.61 -3.72
CA THR A 74 12.84 4.69 -3.22
C THR A 74 11.40 4.59 -3.71
N VAL A 75 10.43 4.79 -2.81
CA VAL A 75 9.02 4.98 -3.13
C VAL A 75 8.78 6.45 -3.44
N GLU A 76 8.31 6.74 -4.64
CA GLU A 76 8.15 8.10 -5.15
C GLU A 76 6.73 8.37 -5.63
N ILE A 77 6.34 9.63 -5.64
CA ILE A 77 5.19 10.11 -6.41
C ILE A 77 5.49 9.94 -7.90
N PRO A 78 4.57 9.40 -8.72
CA PRO A 78 4.80 9.21 -10.15
C PRO A 78 5.24 10.50 -10.87
N GLU A 79 6.21 10.38 -11.77
CA GLU A 79 6.76 11.52 -12.51
C GLU A 79 5.68 12.31 -13.28
N LYS A 80 4.64 11.63 -13.75
CA LYS A 80 3.50 12.28 -14.43
C LYS A 80 2.79 13.31 -13.55
N PHE A 81 2.86 13.19 -12.21
CA PHE A 81 2.23 14.09 -11.24
C PHE A 81 3.15 15.15 -10.67
N ARG A 82 4.44 15.14 -10.99
CA ARG A 82 5.42 16.15 -10.53
C ARG A 82 6.07 16.88 -11.72
N ASN A 83 6.46 18.12 -11.46
CA ASN A 83 7.31 18.86 -12.37
C ASN A 83 8.79 18.49 -12.16
N PRO A 84 9.73 18.99 -12.99
CA PRO A 84 11.16 18.70 -12.82
C PRO A 84 11.78 19.16 -11.51
N PHE A 85 11.09 20.00 -10.74
CA PHE A 85 11.51 20.50 -9.43
C PHE A 85 10.89 19.71 -8.27
N GLY A 86 10.13 18.65 -8.55
CA GLY A 86 9.47 17.81 -7.55
C GLY A 86 8.12 18.32 -7.03
N GLN A 87 7.65 19.48 -7.48
CA GLN A 87 6.35 20.02 -7.08
C GLN A 87 5.21 19.29 -7.78
N LEU A 88 4.10 19.11 -7.08
CA LEU A 88 2.90 18.49 -7.63
C LEU A 88 2.29 19.35 -8.74
N LYS A 89 1.84 18.68 -9.79
CA LYS A 89 1.09 19.31 -10.87
C LYS A 89 -0.39 19.44 -10.47
N GLU A 90 -1.08 20.42 -11.04
CA GLU A 90 -2.49 20.71 -10.76
C GLU A 90 -3.44 19.51 -10.97
N HIS A 91 -3.09 18.58 -11.84
CA HIS A 91 -3.90 17.38 -12.13
C HIS A 91 -3.45 16.14 -11.33
N ALA A 92 -2.59 16.29 -10.32
CA ALA A 92 -2.28 15.19 -9.41
C ALA A 92 -3.54 14.81 -8.59
N PRO A 93 -3.71 13.53 -8.24
CA PRO A 93 -4.89 13.06 -7.49
C PRO A 93 -4.82 13.36 -5.99
N TYR A 94 -3.84 14.14 -5.56
CA TYR A 94 -3.59 14.60 -4.20
C TYR A 94 -2.77 15.91 -4.23
N TYR A 95 -2.65 16.55 -3.07
CA TYR A 95 -1.92 17.83 -2.92
C TYR A 95 -0.83 17.69 -1.85
N GLU A 96 0.16 18.59 -1.83
CA GLU A 96 1.22 18.59 -0.81
C GLU A 96 0.67 18.62 0.63
N ARG A 97 -0.44 19.31 0.87
CA ARG A 97 -1.10 19.38 2.19
C ARG A 97 -1.67 18.04 2.67
N ASP A 98 -1.89 17.09 1.76
CA ASP A 98 -2.44 15.78 2.09
C ASP A 98 -1.34 14.83 2.62
N PHE A 99 -0.06 15.22 2.44
CA PHE A 99 1.09 14.51 2.97
C PHE A 99 1.49 15.09 4.33
N ARG A 100 1.54 14.23 5.33
CA ARG A 100 1.95 14.59 6.70
C ARG A 100 3.41 14.21 6.91
N ALA A 101 4.21 15.20 7.31
CA ALA A 101 5.60 15.02 7.73
C ALA A 101 5.67 14.72 9.22
N PRO A 102 6.82 14.24 9.76
CA PRO A 102 7.00 14.06 11.19
C PRO A 102 6.92 15.38 11.95
N ASP A 103 6.25 15.35 13.09
CA ASP A 103 6.34 16.43 14.07
C ASP A 103 7.69 16.32 14.79
N LEU A 104 8.52 17.35 14.65
CA LEU A 104 9.83 17.41 15.27
C LEU A 104 9.72 17.34 16.80
N ARG A 105 10.62 16.60 17.40
CA ARG A 105 10.75 16.50 18.87
C ARG A 105 12.18 16.72 19.33
N GLU A 106 12.34 16.89 20.64
CA GLU A 106 13.66 16.97 21.25
C GLU A 106 14.45 15.67 21.05
N PRO A 107 15.76 15.74 20.84
CA PRO A 107 16.61 14.56 20.76
C PRO A 107 16.56 13.72 22.04
N HIS A 108 16.67 12.42 21.90
CA HIS A 108 16.76 11.50 23.01
C HIS A 108 18.23 11.31 23.45
N ASP A 109 18.74 12.22 24.26
CA ASP A 109 20.08 12.11 24.86
C ASP A 109 20.07 11.09 26.01
N GLU A 110 19.93 9.82 25.66
CA GLU A 110 19.85 8.70 26.58
C GLU A 110 20.93 7.67 26.28
N GLN A 111 21.63 7.22 27.32
CA GLN A 111 22.57 6.10 27.25
C GLN A 111 21.94 4.82 27.76
N GLY A 112 22.24 3.70 27.10
CA GLY A 112 21.68 2.40 27.43
C GLY A 112 21.91 1.41 26.31
N GLU A 113 21.32 0.24 26.42
CA GLU A 113 21.34 -0.76 25.35
C GLU A 113 20.03 -0.68 24.57
N PHE A 114 20.14 -0.29 23.30
CA PHE A 114 19.00 -0.14 22.40
C PHE A 114 19.13 -1.10 21.21
N GLU A 115 18.21 -2.04 21.11
CA GLU A 115 18.19 -3.01 20.02
C GLU A 115 17.64 -2.37 18.75
N VAL A 116 18.45 -2.38 17.68
CA VAL A 116 18.04 -2.00 16.32
C VAL A 116 18.11 -3.23 15.42
N ARG A 117 16.94 -3.68 14.95
CA ARG A 117 16.83 -4.75 13.96
C ARG A 117 16.96 -4.17 12.56
N ILE A 118 17.94 -4.64 11.80
CA ILE A 118 18.25 -4.13 10.48
C ILE A 118 17.92 -5.22 9.46
N SER A 119 16.91 -4.99 8.62
CA SER A 119 16.59 -5.86 7.50
C SER A 119 17.38 -5.44 6.26
N ALA A 120 18.04 -6.37 5.60
CA ALA A 120 18.67 -6.17 4.32
C ALA A 120 18.83 -7.47 3.56
N ARG A 121 18.46 -7.48 2.28
CA ARG A 121 18.68 -8.62 1.37
C ARG A 121 18.16 -9.95 1.92
N GLY A 122 16.97 -9.94 2.53
CA GLY A 122 16.33 -11.13 3.12
C GLY A 122 17.02 -11.66 4.39
N ARG A 123 17.85 -10.85 5.05
CA ARG A 123 18.49 -11.16 6.33
C ARG A 123 18.19 -10.06 7.33
N THR A 124 18.10 -10.44 8.59
CA THR A 124 18.01 -9.49 9.71
C THR A 124 19.27 -9.57 10.56
N ALA A 125 19.88 -8.41 10.81
CA ALA A 125 20.96 -8.24 11.77
C ALA A 125 20.43 -7.51 13.00
N ILE A 126 20.99 -7.78 14.18
CA ILE A 126 20.72 -7.05 15.40
C ILE A 126 21.93 -6.20 15.73
N HIS A 127 21.71 -4.91 15.90
CA HIS A 127 22.71 -3.95 16.33
C HIS A 127 22.27 -3.39 17.69
N VAL A 128 23.07 -3.60 18.73
CA VAL A 128 22.82 -3.01 20.05
C VAL A 128 23.60 -1.70 20.13
N MET A 129 22.90 -0.59 20.12
CA MET A 129 23.47 0.75 20.26
C MET A 129 23.60 1.10 21.75
N GLN A 130 24.62 1.88 22.13
CA GLN A 130 24.87 2.33 23.50
C GLN A 130 24.22 3.70 23.79
N ASN A 131 23.66 4.34 22.77
CA ASN A 131 22.89 5.57 22.86
C ASN A 131 21.56 5.39 22.14
N HIS A 132 20.56 6.18 22.51
CA HIS A 132 19.23 6.09 21.90
C HIS A 132 19.29 6.38 20.40
N PRO A 133 18.67 5.54 19.53
CA PRO A 133 18.72 5.73 18.07
C PRO A 133 18.08 7.04 17.56
N PHE A 134 17.29 7.72 18.41
CA PHE A 134 16.63 8.97 18.09
C PHE A 134 17.31 10.19 18.73
N ASP A 135 18.58 10.05 19.11
CA ASP A 135 19.42 11.17 19.52
C ASP A 135 19.90 11.94 18.28
N VAL A 136 18.98 12.68 17.66
CA VAL A 136 19.19 13.46 16.43
C VAL A 136 18.68 14.89 16.66
N VAL A 137 19.56 15.87 16.46
CA VAL A 137 19.27 17.30 16.68
C VAL A 137 18.43 17.89 15.56
N GLY A 138 18.46 17.28 14.38
CA GLY A 138 17.75 17.72 13.18
C GLY A 138 18.31 17.05 11.92
N TRP A 139 17.74 17.37 10.78
CA TRP A 139 18.22 16.88 9.49
C TRP A 139 18.14 17.97 8.42
N ASP A 140 18.83 17.73 7.31
CA ASP A 140 18.74 18.52 6.10
C ASP A 140 18.23 17.67 4.93
N GLY A 141 17.43 18.25 4.06
CA GLY A 141 16.84 17.58 2.91
C GLY A 141 15.46 16.99 3.16
N TYR A 142 15.01 16.14 2.24
CA TYR A 142 13.63 15.62 2.14
C TYR A 142 13.51 14.11 2.41
N CYS A 143 14.57 13.46 2.88
CA CYS A 143 14.54 12.05 3.22
C CYS A 143 14.01 11.86 4.64
N TYR A 144 12.68 11.83 4.78
CA TYR A 144 11.97 11.62 6.04
C TYR A 144 10.72 10.77 5.82
N PRO A 145 10.20 10.08 6.85
CA PRO A 145 8.94 9.36 6.73
C PRO A 145 7.78 10.29 6.39
N VAL A 146 6.83 9.82 5.58
CA VAL A 146 5.61 10.57 5.26
C VAL A 146 4.39 9.70 5.44
N ALA A 147 3.25 10.31 5.76
CA ALA A 147 1.95 9.66 5.76
C ALA A 147 1.01 10.32 4.74
N PHE A 148 0.26 9.50 4.01
CA PHE A 148 -0.81 9.91 3.12
C PHE A 148 -2.05 9.05 3.40
N ASN A 149 -3.22 9.65 3.57
CA ASN A 149 -4.44 8.89 3.81
C ASN A 149 -5.17 8.59 2.49
N ALA A 150 -5.52 7.34 2.26
CA ALA A 150 -6.23 6.92 1.04
C ALA A 150 -7.58 7.60 0.86
N ASP A 151 -8.23 8.03 1.95
CA ASP A 151 -9.51 8.74 1.90
C ASP A 151 -9.37 10.17 1.37
N ASP A 152 -8.14 10.73 1.35
CA ASP A 152 -7.83 12.04 0.79
C ASP A 152 -7.48 11.97 -0.72
N TYR A 153 -7.43 10.76 -1.30
CA TYR A 153 -7.19 10.57 -2.73
C TYR A 153 -8.37 11.07 -3.56
N ALA A 154 -8.09 11.83 -4.62
CA ALA A 154 -9.09 12.35 -5.55
C ALA A 154 -9.18 11.46 -6.83
N PRO A 155 -10.06 10.44 -6.86
CA PRO A 155 -10.16 9.55 -8.00
C PRO A 155 -10.68 10.27 -9.23
N VAL A 156 -10.16 9.89 -10.41
CA VAL A 156 -10.60 10.46 -11.67
C VAL A 156 -11.80 9.70 -12.21
N THR A 157 -12.88 10.42 -12.47
CA THR A 157 -14.09 9.92 -13.14
C THR A 157 -14.43 10.79 -14.33
N GLY A 158 -14.82 10.20 -15.46
CA GLY A 158 -15.12 10.92 -16.68
C GLY A 158 -16.28 10.31 -17.46
N LYS A 159 -16.50 10.85 -18.66
CA LYS A 159 -17.47 10.28 -19.60
C LYS A 159 -17.03 8.91 -20.11
N LEU A 160 -15.73 8.72 -20.28
CA LEU A 160 -15.12 7.49 -20.77
C LEU A 160 -14.16 6.93 -19.71
N HIS A 161 -13.96 5.63 -19.78
CA HIS A 161 -13.03 4.93 -18.91
C HIS A 161 -11.62 5.54 -18.95
N GLN A 162 -11.06 5.74 -17.78
CA GLN A 162 -9.68 6.17 -17.60
C GLN A 162 -8.76 4.94 -17.53
N PRO A 163 -7.60 4.96 -18.20
CA PRO A 163 -6.67 3.83 -18.13
C PRO A 163 -6.19 3.58 -16.70
N PRO A 164 -5.87 2.33 -16.33
CA PRO A 164 -5.47 1.95 -14.97
C PRO A 164 -4.32 2.79 -14.39
N SER A 165 -3.39 3.24 -15.24
CA SER A 165 -2.28 4.12 -14.79
C SER A 165 -2.72 5.44 -14.16
N THR A 166 -3.98 5.84 -14.34
CA THR A 166 -4.56 7.02 -13.66
C THR A 166 -4.64 6.81 -12.14
N HIS A 167 -4.75 5.57 -11.69
CA HIS A 167 -4.88 5.20 -10.29
C HIS A 167 -3.54 4.85 -9.62
N VAL A 168 -2.41 4.92 -10.34
CA VAL A 168 -1.07 4.76 -9.74
C VAL A 168 -0.79 5.95 -8.84
N ILE A 169 -0.59 5.67 -7.55
CA ILE A 169 -0.37 6.69 -6.52
C ILE A 169 1.10 6.83 -6.14
N PHE A 170 1.84 5.73 -6.14
CA PHE A 170 3.27 5.68 -5.88
C PHE A 170 3.95 4.73 -6.85
N GLU A 171 5.22 4.94 -7.07
CA GLU A 171 6.10 4.08 -7.88
C GLU A 171 7.38 3.77 -7.11
N ALA A 172 7.91 2.58 -7.33
CA ALA A 172 9.24 2.19 -6.85
C ALA A 172 9.96 1.41 -7.96
N PRO A 173 11.29 1.26 -7.90
CA PRO A 173 12.00 0.43 -8.86
C PRO A 173 11.40 -0.97 -8.96
N GLY A 174 10.83 -1.30 -10.11
CA GLY A 174 10.20 -2.60 -10.36
C GLY A 174 8.80 -2.79 -9.78
N ALA A 175 8.15 -1.73 -9.29
CA ALA A 175 6.78 -1.79 -8.80
C ALA A 175 6.00 -0.50 -9.02
N ALA A 176 4.68 -0.61 -9.24
CA ALA A 176 3.72 0.49 -9.21
C ALA A 176 2.63 0.17 -8.18
N PHE A 177 2.30 1.16 -7.35
CA PHE A 177 1.24 1.06 -6.36
C PHE A 177 -0.01 1.74 -6.88
N ILE A 178 -1.12 1.02 -6.89
CA ILE A 178 -2.39 1.46 -7.44
C ILE A 178 -3.40 1.50 -6.30
N LEU A 179 -4.20 2.55 -6.28
CA LEU A 179 -5.28 2.71 -5.32
C LEU A 179 -6.64 2.61 -6.02
N PHE A 180 -7.41 1.58 -5.70
CA PHE A 180 -8.83 1.55 -6.01
C PHE A 180 -9.57 2.23 -4.86
N ALA A 181 -10.02 3.46 -5.09
CA ALA A 181 -10.71 4.27 -4.10
C ALA A 181 -12.21 4.36 -4.39
N PRO A 182 -13.06 4.61 -3.38
CA PRO A 182 -14.45 4.93 -3.56
C PRO A 182 -14.63 6.06 -4.58
N ARG A 183 -15.49 5.86 -5.57
CA ARG A 183 -15.68 6.83 -6.66
C ARG A 183 -17.00 6.63 -7.39
N HIS A 184 -17.42 7.66 -8.11
CA HIS A 184 -18.44 7.50 -9.14
C HIS A 184 -17.88 6.73 -10.34
N PHE A 185 -18.73 5.91 -10.97
CA PHE A 185 -18.38 5.27 -12.22
C PHE A 185 -18.48 6.23 -13.40
N ASP A 186 -17.92 5.81 -14.54
CA ASP A 186 -18.01 6.55 -15.79
C ASP A 186 -19.48 6.78 -16.16
N TYR A 187 -19.80 8.01 -16.58
CA TYR A 187 -21.20 8.43 -16.79
C TYR A 187 -21.65 8.37 -18.27
N HIS A 188 -20.92 7.70 -19.15
CA HIS A 188 -21.43 7.43 -20.50
C HIS A 188 -22.66 6.52 -20.42
N PRO A 189 -23.73 6.76 -21.22
CA PRO A 189 -24.95 5.95 -21.16
C PRO A 189 -24.76 4.45 -21.39
N GLN A 190 -23.67 4.07 -22.04
CA GLN A 190 -23.28 2.67 -22.32
C GLN A 190 -22.12 2.21 -21.42
N ALA A 191 -21.77 2.95 -20.37
CA ALA A 191 -20.73 2.51 -19.44
C ALA A 191 -21.16 1.25 -18.71
N VAL A 192 -20.21 0.33 -18.53
CA VAL A 192 -20.36 -0.87 -17.72
C VAL A 192 -19.50 -0.70 -16.48
N PRO A 193 -20.07 -0.67 -15.28
CA PRO A 193 -19.33 -0.41 -14.05
C PRO A 193 -18.27 -1.46 -13.72
N ALA A 194 -18.59 -2.76 -13.94
CA ALA A 194 -17.60 -3.82 -13.74
C ALA A 194 -16.46 -3.72 -14.75
N PRO A 195 -15.21 -4.01 -14.34
CA PRO A 195 -14.08 -4.01 -15.24
C PRO A 195 -14.23 -5.10 -16.33
N TYR A 196 -13.47 -4.99 -17.40
CA TYR A 196 -13.39 -6.01 -18.43
C TYR A 196 -12.38 -7.11 -18.06
N ASN A 197 -12.50 -8.29 -18.67
CA ASN A 197 -11.47 -9.32 -18.57
C ASN A 197 -10.20 -8.85 -19.28
N HIS A 198 -9.06 -8.97 -18.60
CA HIS A 198 -7.76 -8.55 -19.10
C HIS A 198 -6.64 -9.42 -18.52
N ALA A 199 -5.43 -9.16 -18.95
CA ALA A 199 -4.22 -9.74 -18.37
C ALA A 199 -3.12 -8.69 -18.40
N SER A 200 -2.38 -8.57 -17.32
CA SER A 200 -1.10 -7.87 -17.28
C SER A 200 -0.05 -8.83 -17.85
N VAL A 201 0.65 -8.43 -18.92
CA VAL A 201 1.60 -9.32 -19.62
C VAL A 201 3.04 -9.15 -19.13
N ASP A 202 3.34 -8.07 -18.46
CA ASP A 202 4.68 -7.62 -18.06
C ASP A 202 4.84 -7.51 -16.53
N CYS A 203 3.79 -7.78 -15.76
CA CYS A 203 3.84 -7.76 -14.30
C CYS A 203 2.97 -8.84 -13.66
N ASP A 204 3.34 -9.22 -12.45
CA ASP A 204 2.48 -9.90 -11.51
C ASP A 204 1.71 -8.85 -10.72
N GLU A 205 0.38 -8.96 -10.62
CA GLU A 205 -0.48 -8.06 -9.89
C GLU A 205 -0.89 -8.67 -8.55
N ILE A 206 -0.66 -7.97 -7.46
CA ILE A 206 -1.25 -8.28 -6.16
C ILE A 206 -2.32 -7.25 -5.85
N ILE A 207 -3.49 -7.71 -5.40
CA ILE A 207 -4.54 -6.83 -4.88
C ILE A 207 -4.84 -7.21 -3.43
N TYR A 208 -4.68 -6.27 -2.53
CA TYR A 208 -5.11 -6.33 -1.14
C TYR A 208 -6.44 -5.58 -0.99
N TYR A 209 -7.46 -6.29 -0.57
CA TYR A 209 -8.84 -5.78 -0.45
C TYR A 209 -9.05 -5.18 0.95
N ALA A 210 -9.09 -3.84 1.04
CA ALA A 210 -9.12 -3.15 2.32
C ALA A 210 -10.54 -3.02 2.88
N SER A 211 -11.48 -2.46 2.12
CA SER A 211 -12.86 -2.27 2.60
C SER A 211 -13.85 -2.10 1.45
N GLY A 212 -15.14 -2.15 1.77
CA GLY A 212 -16.22 -1.91 0.82
C GLY A 212 -16.69 -3.16 0.08
N ASN A 213 -17.45 -2.94 -0.99
CA ASN A 213 -18.06 -4.01 -1.77
C ASN A 213 -17.24 -4.32 -3.03
N PHE A 214 -16.50 -5.41 -2.99
CA PHE A 214 -15.66 -5.89 -4.10
C PHE A 214 -16.52 -6.49 -5.23
N MET A 215 -17.22 -5.61 -5.91
CA MET A 215 -18.31 -5.89 -6.85
C MET A 215 -17.96 -6.88 -7.95
N SER A 216 -16.71 -6.93 -8.40
CA SER A 216 -16.26 -7.79 -9.48
C SER A 216 -15.85 -9.19 -9.02
N ARG A 217 -15.83 -9.47 -7.71
CA ARG A 217 -15.30 -10.68 -7.11
C ARG A 217 -16.33 -11.44 -6.27
N ARG A 218 -16.15 -12.76 -6.17
CA ARG A 218 -16.85 -13.64 -5.22
C ARG A 218 -15.85 -14.33 -4.33
N GLY A 219 -16.19 -14.55 -3.06
CA GLY A 219 -15.30 -15.19 -2.10
C GLY A 219 -14.13 -14.30 -1.66
N ILE A 220 -14.20 -13.01 -1.95
CA ILE A 220 -13.26 -12.00 -1.47
C ILE A 220 -13.93 -11.24 -0.33
N GLU A 221 -13.19 -11.15 0.77
CA GLU A 221 -13.55 -10.41 1.97
C GLU A 221 -12.48 -9.37 2.26
N GLU A 222 -12.74 -8.49 3.21
CA GLU A 222 -11.71 -7.58 3.72
C GLU A 222 -10.47 -8.35 4.17
N ARG A 223 -9.28 -7.83 3.86
CA ARG A 223 -7.96 -8.42 4.10
C ARG A 223 -7.62 -9.61 3.19
N SER A 224 -8.47 -9.99 2.26
CA SER A 224 -8.09 -10.95 1.21
C SER A 224 -6.96 -10.38 0.36
N ILE A 225 -6.14 -11.28 -0.18
CA ILE A 225 -5.09 -10.94 -1.15
C ILE A 225 -5.29 -11.83 -2.37
N THR A 226 -5.33 -11.25 -3.56
CA THR A 226 -5.25 -12.02 -4.80
C THR A 226 -3.90 -11.78 -5.48
N LEU A 227 -3.37 -12.83 -6.11
CA LEU A 227 -2.21 -12.77 -6.99
C LEU A 227 -2.65 -13.16 -8.41
N HIS A 228 -2.48 -12.26 -9.34
CA HIS A 228 -2.66 -12.48 -10.77
C HIS A 228 -1.27 -12.52 -11.43
N ALA A 229 -0.81 -13.72 -11.73
CA ALA A 229 0.49 -13.90 -12.38
C ALA A 229 0.48 -13.29 -13.79
N ALA A 230 1.63 -12.84 -14.27
CA ALA A 230 1.81 -12.26 -15.59
C ALA A 230 1.19 -13.16 -16.67
N GLY A 231 0.35 -12.56 -17.52
CA GLY A 231 -0.39 -13.26 -18.58
C GLY A 231 -1.64 -14.01 -18.12
N ALA A 232 -1.92 -14.11 -16.82
CA ALA A 232 -3.14 -14.74 -16.33
C ALA A 232 -4.35 -13.83 -16.60
N VAL A 233 -5.31 -14.33 -17.39
CA VAL A 233 -6.55 -13.61 -17.66
C VAL A 233 -7.40 -13.56 -16.40
N HIS A 234 -7.79 -12.38 -16.00
CA HIS A 234 -8.64 -12.14 -14.83
C HIS A 234 -9.63 -10.98 -15.11
N GLY A 235 -10.57 -10.77 -14.21
CA GLY A 235 -11.63 -9.78 -14.39
C GLY A 235 -12.86 -10.14 -13.57
N PRO A 236 -14.05 -9.61 -13.93
CA PRO A 236 -15.27 -9.88 -13.21
C PRO A 236 -15.66 -11.37 -13.30
N GLN A 237 -16.05 -11.90 -12.18
CA GLN A 237 -16.57 -13.26 -12.11
C GLN A 237 -17.97 -13.38 -12.76
N PRO A 238 -18.42 -14.57 -13.14
CA PRO A 238 -19.72 -14.78 -13.79
C PRO A 238 -20.88 -14.12 -13.03
N GLY A 239 -21.66 -13.28 -13.72
CA GLY A 239 -22.79 -12.53 -13.18
C GLY A 239 -22.42 -11.19 -12.50
N ALA A 240 -21.13 -10.87 -12.35
CA ALA A 240 -20.71 -9.60 -11.75
C ALA A 240 -20.95 -8.41 -12.71
N VAL A 241 -20.80 -8.62 -14.00
CA VAL A 241 -21.09 -7.59 -15.03
C VAL A 241 -22.57 -7.22 -14.98
N GLU A 242 -23.46 -8.22 -15.04
CA GLU A 242 -24.91 -8.01 -15.00
C GLU A 242 -25.35 -7.35 -13.70
N ALA A 243 -24.76 -7.75 -12.56
CA ALA A 243 -25.04 -7.17 -11.24
C ALA A 243 -24.53 -5.74 -11.09
N SER A 244 -23.59 -5.31 -11.92
CA SER A 244 -23.05 -3.95 -11.92
C SER A 244 -23.88 -2.95 -12.70
N LEU A 245 -24.68 -3.41 -13.66
CA LEU A 245 -25.46 -2.53 -14.53
C LEU A 245 -26.40 -1.62 -13.74
N GLY A 246 -26.32 -0.33 -14.03
CA GLY A 246 -27.12 0.70 -13.34
C GLY A 246 -26.53 1.21 -12.02
N LYS A 247 -25.43 0.66 -11.55
CA LYS A 247 -24.69 1.24 -10.42
C LYS A 247 -23.98 2.52 -10.87
N THR A 248 -23.97 3.52 -9.99
CA THR A 248 -23.40 4.85 -10.27
C THR A 248 -22.11 5.13 -9.51
N ALA A 249 -21.80 4.32 -8.51
CA ALA A 249 -20.59 4.49 -7.68
C ALA A 249 -20.15 3.15 -7.09
N THR A 250 -18.90 3.12 -6.64
CA THR A 250 -18.32 2.06 -5.80
C THR A 250 -17.82 2.65 -4.48
N ASP A 251 -17.90 1.86 -3.43
CA ASP A 251 -17.32 2.09 -2.11
C ASP A 251 -16.07 1.24 -1.87
N GLU A 252 -15.60 0.52 -2.89
CA GLU A 252 -14.41 -0.33 -2.84
C GLU A 252 -13.16 0.48 -2.52
N LEU A 253 -12.39 0.01 -1.52
CA LEU A 253 -11.04 0.44 -1.24
C LEU A 253 -10.12 -0.76 -1.33
N ALA A 254 -9.16 -0.72 -2.26
CA ALA A 254 -8.17 -1.76 -2.40
C ALA A 254 -6.80 -1.19 -2.81
N VAL A 255 -5.74 -1.85 -2.36
CA VAL A 255 -4.35 -1.53 -2.70
C VAL A 255 -3.84 -2.59 -3.65
N ALA A 256 -3.50 -2.19 -4.88
CA ALA A 256 -2.84 -3.09 -5.81
C ALA A 256 -1.37 -2.74 -5.98
N VAL A 257 -0.56 -3.76 -6.26
CA VAL A 257 0.87 -3.63 -6.54
C VAL A 257 1.18 -4.41 -7.80
N ASP A 258 1.54 -3.70 -8.85
CA ASP A 258 2.09 -4.27 -10.07
C ASP A 258 3.59 -4.46 -9.90
N CYS A 259 4.03 -5.72 -9.94
CA CYS A 259 5.45 -6.08 -9.79
C CYS A 259 6.03 -6.48 -11.14
N PHE A 260 6.95 -5.69 -11.69
CA PHE A 260 7.57 -5.92 -13.00
C PHE A 260 8.69 -6.98 -12.96
N ALA A 261 8.96 -7.56 -11.79
CA ALA A 261 9.78 -8.74 -11.65
C ALA A 261 8.91 -9.89 -11.10
N PRO A 262 9.07 -11.13 -11.60
CA PRO A 262 8.24 -12.24 -11.15
C PRO A 262 8.31 -12.45 -9.65
N LEU A 263 7.14 -12.55 -9.03
CA LEU A 263 6.99 -12.80 -7.61
C LEU A 263 7.24 -14.28 -7.28
N ARG A 264 7.72 -14.53 -6.08
CA ARG A 264 7.81 -15.87 -5.50
C ARG A 264 6.91 -15.92 -4.27
N ILE A 265 5.97 -16.88 -4.27
CA ILE A 265 5.12 -17.10 -3.11
C ILE A 265 6.01 -17.65 -1.99
N ALA A 266 6.00 -16.98 -0.84
CA ALA A 266 6.71 -17.44 0.34
C ALA A 266 5.98 -18.61 0.99
N GLU A 267 6.74 -19.53 1.61
CA GLU A 267 6.18 -20.73 2.23
C GLU A 267 5.01 -20.44 3.21
N PRO A 268 5.07 -19.42 4.08
CA PRO A 268 3.96 -19.10 4.96
C PRO A 268 2.64 -18.76 4.24
N ALA A 269 2.69 -18.22 3.03
CA ALA A 269 1.51 -17.84 2.27
C ALA A 269 0.66 -19.04 1.84
N PHE A 270 1.28 -20.22 1.63
CA PHE A 270 0.54 -21.44 1.30
C PHE A 270 -0.39 -21.90 2.42
N SER A 271 -0.12 -21.50 3.67
CA SER A 271 -0.98 -21.84 4.81
C SER A 271 -2.31 -21.08 4.86
N ILE A 272 -2.40 -19.96 4.12
CA ILE A 272 -3.58 -19.08 4.04
C ILE A 272 -4.21 -19.08 2.64
N GLU A 273 -3.69 -19.89 1.72
CA GLU A 273 -4.17 -19.98 0.34
C GLU A 273 -5.56 -20.65 0.27
N ASP A 274 -6.50 -20.01 -0.44
CA ASP A 274 -7.67 -20.70 -0.96
C ASP A 274 -7.33 -21.38 -2.29
N ALA A 275 -6.88 -22.61 -2.23
CA ALA A 275 -6.52 -23.42 -3.41
C ALA A 275 -7.70 -23.67 -4.37
N GLY A 276 -8.93 -23.35 -3.97
CA GLY A 276 -10.14 -23.47 -4.80
C GLY A 276 -10.51 -22.20 -5.56
N TYR A 277 -9.92 -21.07 -5.20
CA TYR A 277 -10.34 -19.75 -5.68
C TYR A 277 -10.34 -19.61 -7.21
N PHE A 278 -9.36 -20.20 -7.91
CA PHE A 278 -9.29 -20.15 -9.38
C PHE A 278 -10.53 -20.77 -10.07
N ARG A 279 -11.28 -21.65 -9.39
CA ARG A 279 -12.51 -22.27 -9.89
C ARG A 279 -13.72 -21.34 -9.80
N SER A 280 -13.62 -20.22 -9.10
CA SER A 280 -14.72 -19.29 -8.91
C SER A 280 -15.14 -18.58 -10.22
N TRP A 281 -14.29 -18.63 -11.26
CA TRP A 281 -14.62 -18.17 -12.62
C TRP A 281 -15.40 -19.22 -13.44
N VAL A 282 -15.52 -20.46 -12.98
CA VAL A 282 -16.34 -21.45 -13.68
C VAL A 282 -17.81 -21.12 -13.42
N ALA A 283 -18.57 -20.91 -14.49
CA ALA A 283 -20.01 -20.72 -14.36
C ALA A 283 -20.63 -21.97 -13.73
N VAL A 284 -21.33 -21.80 -12.62
CA VAL A 284 -22.15 -22.88 -12.06
C VAL A 284 -23.25 -23.15 -13.09
N SER A 285 -23.20 -24.29 -13.77
CA SER A 285 -24.28 -24.72 -14.65
C SER A 285 -25.56 -24.73 -13.80
N LYS A 286 -26.56 -23.94 -14.20
CA LYS A 286 -27.90 -24.05 -13.64
C LYS A 286 -28.41 -25.45 -14.06
N THR A 287 -28.27 -26.43 -13.17
CA THR A 287 -28.99 -27.69 -13.26
C THR A 287 -30.47 -27.46 -13.00
#